data_2afbc84a89b22c60bc3103d291d6c811
#
_entry.id   2afbc84a89b22c60bc3103d291d6c811
#
_cell.length_a   1.000
_cell.length_b   1.000
_cell.length_c   1.000
_cell.angle_alpha   90.00
_cell.angle_beta   90.00
_cell.angle_gamma   90.00
#
_symmetry.space_group_name_H-M   'P 1'
#
loop_
_entity.id
_entity.type
_entity.pdbx_description
1 polymer ?
#
loop_
_entity_poly.entity_id
_entity_poly.type
_entity_poly.pdbx_seq_one_letter_code
_entity_poly.pdbx_strand_id
1 'polypeptide(L)'
;MFVDTHAHLFYPNFEGELDTIIQNAKDALVDYIIVPATNLETCRKVIELTRKYEMVYGAVGIHPHDTKNWDANLTKQIEEFAANDKVVAIGEIGLDYYYDFSPKEKQIDAFRSQIELALKLNLPIIVHNREANEDIVDIIKEYAATGLKAQFHCYNGTIEEARTLIQLHHFISFTGNITFTKADTLRDVVSKITPEHLLLETDSPFMTPIPHRGKRNEPAYVKLIAEKIVEIRHLTVQDIARVTSYNAFRIFGIGSKPNTSFTYQIGKNLYINVTNRCSADCVFCDRKGDAVVSGYNLKMTKEQEPEAEIYIKEIGDPKNFNEIVFCGFGEPTVRWDDVKKIAEYVKQNGGKTRLDTNGHGSFINKRDITPELAGRIDAVSISLNAPDSDRYSELMRVDPKMFNEVIEFAKSSKKYVSKVIMSAVNLDGIDLERVRDLVVNEIGAEFRAREYF
;
A
#
# COMPACT_ATOMS: atom_id res chain seq x y z
N MET A 1 -12.21 -8.83 4.77
CA MET A 1 -11.08 -9.46 5.47
C MET A 1 -10.15 -8.36 5.94
N PHE A 2 -9.92 -8.29 7.25
CA PHE A 2 -9.03 -7.30 7.87
C PHE A 2 -7.92 -8.01 8.66
N VAL A 3 -6.83 -7.31 8.90
CA VAL A 3 -5.81 -7.69 9.85
C VAL A 3 -5.71 -6.56 10.88
N ASP A 4 -5.83 -6.91 12.16
CA ASP A 4 -5.50 -6.01 13.27
C ASP A 4 -4.02 -6.22 13.61
N THR A 5 -3.16 -5.31 13.19
CA THR A 5 -1.71 -5.50 13.32
C THR A 5 -1.15 -5.13 14.69
N HIS A 6 -2.00 -4.70 15.65
CA HIS A 6 -1.58 -4.35 17.00
C HIS A 6 -2.74 -4.36 18.00
N ALA A 7 -2.82 -5.40 18.85
CA ALA A 7 -3.84 -5.53 19.89
C ALA A 7 -3.27 -6.24 21.12
N HIS A 8 -3.33 -5.63 22.30
CA HIS A 8 -2.79 -6.19 23.54
C HIS A 8 -3.81 -7.09 24.26
N LEU A 9 -4.12 -8.25 23.71
CA LEU A 9 -5.14 -9.16 24.23
C LEU A 9 -4.81 -9.79 25.59
N PHE A 10 -3.59 -9.64 26.08
CA PHE A 10 -3.16 -10.16 27.39
C PHE A 10 -3.49 -9.23 28.56
N TYR A 11 -4.01 -8.02 28.32
CA TYR A 11 -4.37 -7.09 29.41
C TYR A 11 -5.58 -7.57 30.21
N PRO A 12 -5.62 -7.27 31.53
CA PRO A 12 -6.74 -7.67 32.40
C PRO A 12 -8.11 -7.20 31.92
N ASN A 13 -8.15 -6.16 31.09
CA ASN A 13 -9.37 -5.66 30.46
C ASN A 13 -10.16 -6.73 29.67
N PHE A 14 -9.51 -7.82 29.25
CA PHE A 14 -10.10 -8.90 28.47
C PHE A 14 -10.27 -10.20 29.27
N GLU A 15 -9.93 -10.19 30.56
CA GLU A 15 -9.99 -11.40 31.40
C GLU A 15 -11.41 -11.97 31.46
N GLY A 16 -11.52 -13.26 31.20
CA GLY A 16 -12.80 -13.98 31.15
C GLY A 16 -13.63 -13.77 29.87
N GLU A 17 -13.25 -12.84 28.98
CA GLU A 17 -14.02 -12.49 27.77
C GLU A 17 -13.29 -12.77 26.44
N LEU A 18 -12.07 -13.29 26.47
CA LEU A 18 -11.24 -13.46 25.26
C LEU A 18 -11.93 -14.25 24.15
N ASP A 19 -12.63 -15.35 24.48
CA ASP A 19 -13.33 -16.16 23.48
C ASP A 19 -14.43 -15.35 22.78
N THR A 20 -15.13 -14.48 23.50
CA THR A 20 -16.14 -13.55 22.96
C THR A 20 -15.47 -12.49 22.09
N ILE A 21 -14.36 -11.91 22.53
CA ILE A 21 -13.61 -10.90 21.76
C ILE A 21 -13.10 -11.48 20.44
N ILE A 22 -12.56 -12.68 20.47
CA ILE A 22 -12.13 -13.40 19.25
C ILE A 22 -13.31 -13.69 18.31
N GLN A 23 -14.48 -14.04 18.87
CA GLN A 23 -15.67 -14.25 18.05
C GLN A 23 -16.17 -12.94 17.43
N ASN A 24 -16.22 -11.84 18.20
CA ASN A 24 -16.57 -10.51 17.67
C ASN A 24 -15.63 -10.09 16.52
N ALA A 25 -14.32 -10.35 16.66
CA ALA A 25 -13.35 -10.07 15.61
C ALA A 25 -13.67 -10.85 14.32
N LYS A 26 -13.97 -12.16 14.42
CA LYS A 26 -14.39 -12.99 13.27
C LYS A 26 -15.66 -12.46 12.60
N ASP A 27 -16.67 -12.09 13.40
CA ASP A 27 -17.94 -11.55 12.91
C ASP A 27 -17.75 -10.21 12.21
N ALA A 28 -16.73 -9.43 12.62
CA ALA A 28 -16.30 -8.20 11.96
C ALA A 28 -15.38 -8.43 10.75
N LEU A 29 -15.16 -9.68 10.34
CA LEU A 29 -14.29 -10.09 9.22
C LEU A 29 -12.81 -9.77 9.46
N VAL A 30 -12.34 -9.85 10.71
CA VAL A 30 -10.92 -9.83 11.05
C VAL A 30 -10.39 -11.25 10.93
N ASP A 31 -9.41 -11.47 10.05
CA ASP A 31 -8.83 -12.80 9.81
C ASP A 31 -7.65 -13.09 10.74
N TYR A 32 -6.86 -12.06 11.04
CA TYR A 32 -5.64 -12.17 11.82
C TYR A 32 -5.49 -11.01 12.79
N ILE A 33 -4.88 -11.30 13.94
CA ILE A 33 -4.56 -10.33 15.00
C ILE A 33 -3.10 -10.53 15.39
N ILE A 34 -2.31 -9.45 15.40
CA ILE A 34 -0.95 -9.47 15.96
C ILE A 34 -1.01 -8.91 17.38
N VAL A 35 -0.48 -9.68 18.33
CA VAL A 35 -0.40 -9.31 19.75
C VAL A 35 1.05 -9.02 20.10
N PRO A 36 1.47 -7.73 20.20
CA PRO A 36 2.82 -7.38 20.61
C PRO A 36 2.95 -7.43 22.14
N ALA A 37 4.04 -8.03 22.61
CA ALA A 37 4.41 -8.04 24.02
C ALA A 37 5.08 -6.71 24.42
N THR A 38 5.10 -6.42 25.72
CA THR A 38 5.77 -5.23 26.28
C THR A 38 6.94 -5.57 27.19
N ASN A 39 6.99 -6.79 27.72
CA ASN A 39 8.06 -7.31 28.58
C ASN A 39 8.07 -8.85 28.59
N LEU A 40 9.02 -9.47 29.32
CA LEU A 40 9.16 -10.94 29.34
C LEU A 40 7.93 -11.69 29.86
N GLU A 41 7.18 -11.10 30.80
CA GLU A 41 5.94 -11.72 31.32
C GLU A 41 4.90 -11.76 30.21
N THR A 42 4.72 -10.63 29.51
CA THR A 42 3.76 -10.54 28.42
C THR A 42 4.20 -11.33 27.19
N CYS A 43 5.52 -11.51 26.93
CA CYS A 43 6.01 -12.46 25.92
C CYS A 43 5.46 -13.87 26.17
N ARG A 44 5.48 -14.38 27.41
CA ARG A 44 4.90 -15.69 27.73
C ARG A 44 3.40 -15.74 27.42
N LYS A 45 2.64 -14.72 27.87
CA LYS A 45 1.20 -14.61 27.61
C LYS A 45 0.88 -14.56 26.11
N VAL A 46 1.68 -13.84 25.32
CA VAL A 46 1.55 -13.79 23.87
C VAL A 46 1.72 -15.18 23.25
N ILE A 47 2.75 -15.94 23.64
CA ILE A 47 2.94 -17.31 23.15
C ILE A 47 1.76 -18.21 23.51
N GLU A 48 1.19 -18.08 24.71
CA GLU A 48 -0.02 -18.82 25.10
C GLU A 48 -1.22 -18.48 24.22
N LEU A 49 -1.43 -17.18 23.92
CA LEU A 49 -2.50 -16.72 23.03
C LEU A 49 -2.34 -17.24 21.60
N THR A 50 -1.11 -17.23 21.05
CA THR A 50 -0.86 -17.78 19.71
C THR A 50 -1.12 -19.28 19.60
N ARG A 51 -0.93 -20.03 20.68
CA ARG A 51 -1.26 -21.47 20.75
C ARG A 51 -2.76 -21.71 20.90
N LYS A 52 -3.46 -20.85 21.66
CA LYS A 52 -4.90 -20.99 21.93
C LYS A 52 -5.76 -20.60 20.73
N TYR A 53 -5.38 -19.56 19.99
CA TYR A 53 -6.19 -19.01 18.92
C TYR A 53 -5.44 -19.04 17.57
N GLU A 54 -6.02 -19.72 16.58
CA GLU A 54 -5.41 -19.91 15.25
C GLU A 54 -5.14 -18.56 14.55
N MET A 55 -6.07 -17.59 14.67
CA MET A 55 -5.96 -16.27 14.05
C MET A 55 -4.98 -15.33 14.75
N VAL A 56 -4.43 -15.70 15.92
CA VAL A 56 -3.52 -14.84 16.69
C VAL A 56 -2.07 -15.16 16.36
N TYR A 57 -1.32 -14.12 16.05
CA TYR A 57 0.13 -14.11 15.91
C TYR A 57 0.74 -13.22 16.99
N GLY A 58 2.03 -13.37 17.25
CA GLY A 58 2.73 -12.65 18.31
C GLY A 58 3.87 -11.78 17.79
N ALA A 59 4.17 -10.70 18.50
CA ALA A 59 5.45 -10.05 18.46
C ALA A 59 6.05 -10.04 19.87
N VAL A 60 7.37 -10.20 19.99
CA VAL A 60 8.07 -10.31 21.26
C VAL A 60 9.15 -9.24 21.37
N GLY A 61 9.21 -8.57 22.50
CA GLY A 61 10.13 -7.46 22.73
C GLY A 61 9.96 -6.84 24.10
N ILE A 62 10.79 -5.84 24.38
CA ILE A 62 10.73 -5.04 25.59
C ILE A 62 10.41 -3.60 25.20
N HIS A 63 9.25 -3.14 25.67
CA HIS A 63 8.77 -1.78 25.48
C HIS A 63 9.70 -0.74 26.15
N PRO A 64 9.85 0.48 25.61
CA PRO A 64 10.72 1.50 26.20
C PRO A 64 10.49 1.76 27.70
N HIS A 65 9.28 1.59 28.20
CA HIS A 65 8.99 1.72 29.63
C HIS A 65 9.71 0.70 30.51
N ASP A 66 10.02 -0.49 30.00
CA ASP A 66 10.59 -1.61 30.75
C ASP A 66 12.10 -1.80 30.52
N THR A 67 12.78 -0.84 29.88
CA THR A 67 14.21 -0.94 29.50
C THR A 67 15.17 -0.53 30.58
N LYS A 68 14.71 -0.06 31.75
CA LYS A 68 15.58 0.43 32.85
C LYS A 68 16.73 -0.53 33.20
N ASN A 69 16.46 -1.84 33.16
CA ASN A 69 17.42 -2.88 33.48
C ASN A 69 17.86 -3.64 32.24
N TRP A 70 17.91 -2.97 31.09
CA TRP A 70 18.32 -3.61 29.82
C TRP A 70 19.72 -4.17 29.89
N ASP A 71 19.87 -5.45 29.47
CA ASP A 71 21.14 -6.16 29.35
C ASP A 71 21.11 -7.24 28.25
N ALA A 72 22.26 -7.84 27.97
CA ALA A 72 22.39 -8.88 26.95
C ALA A 72 21.57 -10.16 27.25
N ASN A 73 21.23 -10.44 28.51
CA ASN A 73 20.43 -11.59 28.86
C ASN A 73 18.96 -11.40 28.45
N LEU A 74 18.44 -10.17 28.49
CA LEU A 74 17.11 -9.86 27.99
C LEU A 74 17.03 -10.12 26.48
N THR A 75 18.04 -9.69 25.71
CA THR A 75 18.12 -9.98 24.26
C THR A 75 18.04 -11.49 23.97
N LYS A 76 18.78 -12.31 24.73
CA LYS A 76 18.76 -13.77 24.58
C LYS A 76 17.39 -14.37 24.89
N GLN A 77 16.73 -13.89 25.94
CA GLN A 77 15.37 -14.38 26.28
C GLN A 77 14.34 -13.99 25.19
N ILE A 78 14.43 -12.80 24.61
CA ILE A 78 13.59 -12.42 23.47
C ILE A 78 13.85 -13.35 22.27
N GLU A 79 15.11 -13.66 21.96
CA GLU A 79 15.48 -14.60 20.90
C GLU A 79 14.85 -15.99 21.11
N GLU A 80 14.82 -16.48 22.35
CA GLU A 80 14.16 -17.75 22.69
C GLU A 80 12.64 -17.71 22.45
N PHE A 81 11.96 -16.60 22.77
CA PHE A 81 10.54 -16.44 22.46
C PHE A 81 10.30 -16.29 20.95
N ALA A 82 11.17 -15.58 20.24
CA ALA A 82 11.07 -15.36 18.79
C ALA A 82 11.22 -16.66 17.97
N ALA A 83 11.73 -17.72 18.55
CA ALA A 83 11.81 -19.05 17.91
C ALA A 83 10.46 -19.76 17.75
N ASN A 84 9.35 -19.20 18.26
CA ASN A 84 8.01 -19.76 18.05
C ASN A 84 7.47 -19.40 16.65
N ASP A 85 6.91 -20.40 15.96
CA ASP A 85 6.47 -20.30 14.56
C ASP A 85 5.44 -19.17 14.28
N LYS A 86 4.67 -18.79 15.30
CA LYS A 86 3.68 -17.71 15.20
C LYS A 86 4.18 -16.37 15.71
N VAL A 87 5.45 -16.23 16.02
CA VAL A 87 6.07 -14.93 16.28
C VAL A 87 6.54 -14.35 14.95
N VAL A 88 5.96 -13.23 14.57
CA VAL A 88 6.13 -12.63 13.24
C VAL A 88 6.87 -11.29 13.26
N ALA A 89 7.22 -10.78 14.42
CA ALA A 89 7.97 -9.52 14.58
C ALA A 89 8.70 -9.45 15.93
N ILE A 90 9.73 -8.59 15.99
CA ILE A 90 10.28 -8.11 17.26
C ILE A 90 9.52 -6.82 17.63
N GLY A 91 8.84 -6.84 18.75
CA GLY A 91 8.00 -5.73 19.19
C GLY A 91 7.11 -6.07 20.41
N GLU A 92 6.62 -5.09 21.09
CA GLU A 92 6.71 -3.65 20.82
C GLU A 92 8.03 -3.07 21.34
N ILE A 93 8.76 -2.33 20.53
CA ILE A 93 10.05 -1.72 20.86
C ILE A 93 10.08 -0.27 20.39
N GLY A 94 11.01 0.54 20.85
CA GLY A 94 11.12 1.92 20.39
C GLY A 94 11.48 2.89 21.51
N LEU A 95 10.93 4.13 21.42
CA LEU A 95 11.23 5.22 22.36
C LEU A 95 9.96 5.91 22.83
N ASP A 96 9.92 6.21 24.13
CA ASP A 96 8.86 7.01 24.78
C ASP A 96 9.51 8.06 25.69
N TYR A 97 9.46 9.32 25.25
CA TYR A 97 10.01 10.43 26.04
C TYR A 97 8.96 11.20 26.82
N TYR A 98 7.70 10.80 26.68
CA TYR A 98 6.60 11.39 27.46
C TYR A 98 6.60 10.88 28.90
N TYR A 99 6.88 9.58 29.11
CA TYR A 99 6.95 8.97 30.43
C TYR A 99 8.40 8.74 30.85
N ASP A 100 8.72 9.02 32.12
CA ASP A 100 10.04 8.83 32.72
C ASP A 100 10.13 7.49 33.48
N PHE A 101 9.78 6.38 32.81
CA PHE A 101 9.86 5.03 33.39
C PHE A 101 11.26 4.41 33.25
N SER A 102 11.94 4.74 32.17
CA SER A 102 13.29 4.28 31.87
C SER A 102 14.14 5.42 31.30
N PRO A 103 15.44 5.53 31.65
CA PRO A 103 16.34 6.55 31.08
C PRO A 103 16.42 6.48 29.57
N LYS A 104 16.52 7.62 28.89
CA LYS A 104 16.58 7.71 27.41
C LYS A 104 17.69 6.86 26.81
N GLU A 105 18.88 6.92 27.40
CA GLU A 105 20.04 6.13 26.94
C GLU A 105 19.74 4.63 27.00
N LYS A 106 19.02 4.16 28.02
CA LYS A 106 18.61 2.76 28.15
C LYS A 106 17.56 2.38 27.13
N GLN A 107 16.64 3.28 26.81
CA GLN A 107 15.67 3.05 25.75
C GLN A 107 16.37 2.93 24.38
N ILE A 108 17.31 3.82 24.06
CA ILE A 108 18.09 3.81 22.81
C ILE A 108 18.93 2.53 22.70
N ASP A 109 19.67 2.15 23.76
CA ASP A 109 20.47 0.92 23.78
C ASP A 109 19.59 -0.32 23.54
N ALA A 110 18.44 -0.40 24.21
CA ALA A 110 17.48 -1.49 24.06
C ALA A 110 16.86 -1.52 22.66
N PHE A 111 16.50 -0.37 22.10
CA PHE A 111 15.93 -0.26 20.76
C PHE A 111 16.92 -0.75 19.71
N ARG A 112 18.16 -0.27 19.72
CA ARG A 112 19.23 -0.73 18.79
C ARG A 112 19.50 -2.22 18.90
N SER A 113 19.65 -2.73 20.12
CA SER A 113 19.89 -4.18 20.35
C SER A 113 18.76 -5.05 19.83
N GLN A 114 17.52 -4.60 19.95
CA GLN A 114 16.35 -5.33 19.44
C GLN A 114 16.21 -5.22 17.93
N ILE A 115 16.60 -4.11 17.29
CA ILE A 115 16.71 -3.99 15.83
C ILE A 115 17.76 -4.99 15.31
N GLU A 116 18.94 -5.06 15.93
CA GLU A 116 19.99 -6.01 15.55
C GLU A 116 19.53 -7.46 15.68
N LEU A 117 18.77 -7.78 16.73
CA LEU A 117 18.15 -9.08 16.89
C LEU A 117 17.13 -9.37 15.77
N ALA A 118 16.27 -8.42 15.46
CA ALA A 118 15.29 -8.55 14.37
C ALA A 118 15.97 -8.82 13.02
N LEU A 119 17.05 -8.10 12.70
CA LEU A 119 17.85 -8.33 11.50
C LEU A 119 18.50 -9.72 11.49
N LYS A 120 19.07 -10.17 12.61
CA LYS A 120 19.65 -11.51 12.77
C LYS A 120 18.61 -12.60 12.49
N LEU A 121 17.36 -12.39 12.92
CA LEU A 121 16.27 -13.36 12.79
C LEU A 121 15.46 -13.19 11.49
N ASN A 122 15.79 -12.18 10.68
CA ASN A 122 15.02 -11.79 9.49
C ASN A 122 13.53 -11.54 9.80
N LEU A 123 13.26 -10.89 10.93
CA LEU A 123 11.93 -10.47 11.35
C LEU A 123 11.78 -8.96 11.22
N PRO A 124 10.59 -8.44 10.91
CA PRO A 124 10.29 -7.02 11.00
C PRO A 124 10.22 -6.56 12.47
N ILE A 125 10.16 -5.25 12.66
CA ILE A 125 9.94 -4.65 13.98
C ILE A 125 8.60 -3.92 14.06
N ILE A 126 8.02 -3.87 15.27
CA ILE A 126 6.88 -3.02 15.60
C ILE A 126 7.38 -1.90 16.51
N VAL A 127 7.31 -0.66 16.03
CA VAL A 127 7.94 0.50 16.64
C VAL A 127 6.93 1.35 17.39
N HIS A 128 7.13 1.49 18.69
CA HIS A 128 6.50 2.50 19.54
C HIS A 128 7.24 3.82 19.43
N ASN A 129 6.49 4.91 19.26
CA ASN A 129 7.06 6.25 19.22
C ASN A 129 6.16 7.25 19.95
N ARG A 130 6.66 7.84 21.02
CA ARG A 130 5.97 8.91 21.72
C ARG A 130 6.92 10.03 22.12
N GLU A 131 6.75 11.21 21.50
CA GLU A 131 7.60 12.39 21.71
C GLU A 131 9.10 12.16 21.47
N ALA A 132 9.43 11.17 20.57
CA ALA A 132 10.80 10.76 20.23
C ALA A 132 11.04 10.70 18.71
N ASN A 133 10.26 11.43 17.92
CA ASN A 133 10.21 11.31 16.46
C ASN A 133 11.59 11.48 15.81
N GLU A 134 12.36 12.49 16.22
CA GLU A 134 13.68 12.79 15.64
C GLU A 134 14.65 11.60 15.85
N ASP A 135 14.81 11.17 17.11
CA ASP A 135 15.71 10.06 17.46
C ASP A 135 15.27 8.74 16.79
N ILE A 136 13.96 8.45 16.73
CA ILE A 136 13.44 7.28 16.03
C ILE A 136 13.80 7.29 14.54
N VAL A 137 13.53 8.41 13.85
CA VAL A 137 13.79 8.54 12.41
C VAL A 137 15.29 8.43 12.13
N ASP A 138 16.13 9.05 12.95
CA ASP A 138 17.59 9.04 12.77
C ASP A 138 18.16 7.64 13.02
N ILE A 139 17.73 6.94 14.08
CA ILE A 139 18.14 5.55 14.31
C ILE A 139 17.70 4.65 13.14
N ILE A 140 16.46 4.77 12.66
CA ILE A 140 15.97 3.94 11.55
C ILE A 140 16.74 4.19 10.26
N LYS A 141 17.13 5.42 9.96
CA LYS A 141 17.98 5.75 8.79
C LYS A 141 19.35 5.05 8.82
N GLU A 142 19.92 4.81 9.99
CA GLU A 142 21.19 4.07 10.11
C GLU A 142 21.08 2.63 9.55
N TYR A 143 19.88 2.05 9.58
CA TYR A 143 19.58 0.70 9.09
C TYR A 143 18.99 0.67 7.67
N ALA A 144 18.92 1.78 6.95
CA ALA A 144 18.28 1.89 5.63
C ALA A 144 18.79 0.87 4.59
N ALA A 145 20.12 0.55 4.63
CA ALA A 145 20.73 -0.39 3.69
C ALA A 145 20.60 -1.87 4.09
N THR A 146 20.01 -2.18 5.26
CA THR A 146 19.99 -3.54 5.82
C THR A 146 18.81 -4.39 5.35
N GLY A 147 17.80 -3.77 4.71
CA GLY A 147 16.53 -4.43 4.38
C GLY A 147 15.56 -4.54 5.56
N LEU A 148 15.81 -3.85 6.68
CA LEU A 148 14.92 -3.77 7.83
C LEU A 148 13.52 -3.34 7.38
N LYS A 149 12.49 -4.05 7.83
CA LYS A 149 11.09 -3.65 7.70
C LYS A 149 10.54 -3.25 9.07
N ALA A 150 9.76 -2.19 9.12
CA ALA A 150 9.17 -1.71 10.36
C ALA A 150 7.70 -1.33 10.17
N GLN A 151 6.87 -1.63 11.16
CA GLN A 151 5.57 -1.00 11.37
C GLN A 151 5.75 0.12 12.41
N PHE A 152 5.42 1.34 12.04
CA PHE A 152 5.30 2.45 12.99
C PHE A 152 3.87 2.47 13.50
N HIS A 153 3.67 1.88 14.69
CA HIS A 153 2.34 1.70 15.23
C HIS A 153 1.77 3.01 15.80
N CYS A 154 0.45 3.11 15.85
CA CYS A 154 -0.30 4.26 16.38
C CYS A 154 0.27 5.62 15.91
N TYR A 155 0.58 5.70 14.61
CA TYR A 155 1.30 6.83 14.04
C TYR A 155 0.66 8.17 14.41
N ASN A 156 1.50 9.10 14.84
CA ASN A 156 1.09 10.44 15.27
C ASN A 156 2.04 11.57 14.79
N GLY A 157 2.93 11.25 13.85
CA GLY A 157 3.90 12.17 13.27
C GLY A 157 3.35 13.03 12.12
N THR A 158 4.26 13.75 11.47
CA THR A 158 3.99 14.65 10.34
C THR A 158 3.96 13.89 9.01
N ILE A 159 3.49 14.57 7.94
CA ILE A 159 3.51 13.99 6.59
C ILE A 159 4.95 13.84 6.05
N GLU A 160 5.85 14.74 6.42
CA GLU A 160 7.26 14.70 6.03
C GLU A 160 7.97 13.49 6.63
N GLU A 161 7.75 13.22 7.91
CA GLU A 161 8.25 12.01 8.59
C GLU A 161 7.66 10.75 7.95
N ALA A 162 6.34 10.73 7.71
CA ALA A 162 5.68 9.61 7.05
C ALA A 162 6.29 9.31 5.67
N ARG A 163 6.54 10.33 4.85
CA ARG A 163 7.19 10.18 3.55
C ARG A 163 8.60 9.60 3.68
N THR A 164 9.39 10.08 4.64
CA THR A 164 10.74 9.55 4.91
C THR A 164 10.68 8.06 5.24
N LEU A 165 9.78 7.65 6.13
CA LEU A 165 9.63 6.24 6.52
C LEU A 165 9.16 5.36 5.35
N ILE A 166 8.24 5.86 4.52
CA ILE A 166 7.75 5.15 3.33
C ILE A 166 8.85 5.00 2.27
N GLN A 167 9.68 6.04 2.05
CA GLN A 167 10.84 5.97 1.15
C GLN A 167 11.88 4.93 1.63
N LEU A 168 11.95 4.68 2.92
CA LEU A 168 12.74 3.59 3.52
C LEU A 168 12.01 2.23 3.51
N HIS A 169 10.89 2.11 2.80
CA HIS A 169 10.05 0.92 2.65
C HIS A 169 9.41 0.41 3.95
N HIS A 170 9.19 1.30 4.92
CA HIS A 170 8.48 0.97 6.16
C HIS A 170 6.96 1.18 6.02
N PHE A 171 6.21 0.71 7.01
CA PHE A 171 4.75 0.75 7.05
C PHE A 171 4.27 1.62 8.22
N ILE A 172 3.14 2.27 8.01
CA ILE A 172 2.51 3.16 8.98
C ILE A 172 1.12 2.62 9.30
N SER A 173 0.80 2.51 10.58
CA SER A 173 -0.53 2.07 11.00
C SER A 173 -1.27 3.18 11.75
N PHE A 174 -2.59 3.15 11.62
CA PHE A 174 -3.49 4.08 12.30
C PHE A 174 -4.48 3.33 13.17
N THR A 175 -4.77 3.92 14.32
CA THR A 175 -5.74 3.45 15.32
C THR A 175 -7.05 4.23 15.26
N GLY A 176 -7.90 4.04 16.25
CA GLY A 176 -9.11 4.86 16.45
C GLY A 176 -8.84 6.37 16.59
N ASN A 177 -7.59 6.79 16.81
CA ASN A 177 -7.19 8.19 16.93
C ASN A 177 -7.59 9.05 15.72
N ILE A 178 -7.56 8.51 14.49
CA ILE A 178 -7.98 9.24 13.27
C ILE A 178 -9.47 9.62 13.26
N THR A 179 -10.28 8.95 14.10
CA THR A 179 -11.70 9.27 14.26
C THR A 179 -11.95 10.42 15.22
N PHE A 180 -10.94 10.85 16.02
CA PHE A 180 -11.11 11.87 17.05
C PHE A 180 -11.27 13.26 16.45
N THR A 181 -12.03 14.11 17.15
CA THR A 181 -12.41 15.44 16.65
C THR A 181 -11.21 16.30 16.25
N LYS A 182 -10.12 16.25 17.03
CA LYS A 182 -8.92 17.09 16.83
C LYS A 182 -7.81 16.39 16.04
N ALA A 183 -8.11 15.37 15.22
CA ALA A 183 -7.11 14.58 14.48
C ALA A 183 -6.91 15.05 13.02
N ASP A 184 -7.06 16.35 12.72
CA ASP A 184 -6.98 16.87 11.36
C ASP A 184 -5.61 16.62 10.73
N THR A 185 -4.52 16.80 11.47
CA THR A 185 -3.16 16.52 11.01
C THR A 185 -2.99 15.05 10.61
N LEU A 186 -3.50 14.11 11.40
CA LEU A 186 -3.42 12.68 11.09
C LEU A 186 -4.27 12.32 9.86
N ARG A 187 -5.46 12.93 9.74
CA ARG A 187 -6.31 12.74 8.55
C ARG A 187 -5.64 13.29 7.29
N ASP A 188 -4.89 14.38 7.40
CA ASP A 188 -4.09 14.91 6.30
C ASP A 188 -2.99 13.92 5.90
N VAL A 189 -2.26 13.32 6.86
CA VAL A 189 -1.30 12.24 6.58
C VAL A 189 -1.98 11.08 5.86
N VAL A 190 -3.09 10.55 6.42
CA VAL A 190 -3.88 9.45 5.79
C VAL A 190 -4.28 9.80 4.37
N SER A 191 -4.62 11.05 4.07
CA SER A 191 -5.04 11.47 2.72
C SER A 191 -3.92 11.46 1.69
N LYS A 192 -2.67 11.66 2.12
CA LYS A 192 -1.50 11.93 1.25
C LYS A 192 -0.54 10.77 1.10
N ILE A 193 -0.47 9.83 2.08
CA ILE A 193 0.41 8.66 1.97
C ILE A 193 -0.13 7.63 0.97
N THR A 194 0.76 6.80 0.41
CA THR A 194 0.33 5.69 -0.45
C THR A 194 -0.36 4.59 0.35
N PRO A 195 -1.49 4.02 -0.12
CA PRO A 195 -2.14 2.90 0.54
C PRO A 195 -1.26 1.65 0.66
N GLU A 196 -0.26 1.51 -0.22
CA GLU A 196 0.68 0.38 -0.26
C GLU A 196 1.62 0.30 0.95
N HIS A 197 1.61 1.32 1.82
CA HIS A 197 2.37 1.35 3.07
C HIS A 197 1.49 1.58 4.31
N LEU A 198 0.17 1.47 4.14
CA LEU A 198 -0.83 1.63 5.18
C LEU A 198 -1.13 0.29 5.86
N LEU A 199 -1.18 0.27 7.19
CA LEU A 199 -1.69 -0.82 8.00
C LEU A 199 -2.86 -0.35 8.87
N LEU A 200 -3.67 -1.29 9.33
CA LEU A 200 -4.76 -1.06 10.27
C LEU A 200 -4.47 -1.76 11.58
N GLU A 201 -4.83 -1.09 12.67
CA GLU A 201 -4.73 -1.67 14.00
C GLU A 201 -5.73 -1.04 14.96
N THR A 202 -6.00 -1.70 16.07
CA THR A 202 -6.87 -1.13 17.11
C THR A 202 -6.09 -0.53 18.27
N ASP A 203 -4.91 -1.04 18.58
CA ASP A 203 -4.20 -0.80 19.83
C ASP A 203 -5.08 -1.11 21.06
N SER A 204 -5.97 -2.11 20.90
CA SER A 204 -6.91 -2.47 21.96
C SER A 204 -6.18 -3.04 23.20
N PRO A 205 -6.62 -2.68 24.41
CA PRO A 205 -7.88 -2.07 24.81
C PRO A 205 -7.93 -0.53 24.72
N PHE A 206 -6.91 0.11 24.19
CA PHE A 206 -6.75 1.56 24.09
C PHE A 206 -7.32 2.11 22.77
N MET A 207 -7.20 3.43 22.55
CA MET A 207 -7.49 4.14 21.29
C MET A 207 -8.85 3.85 20.66
N THR A 208 -9.89 3.60 21.47
CA THR A 208 -11.24 3.26 21.01
C THR A 208 -11.79 4.28 20.02
N PRO A 209 -12.20 3.87 18.80
CA PRO A 209 -12.73 4.78 17.79
C PRO A 209 -14.12 5.32 18.16
N ILE A 210 -14.50 6.45 17.56
CA ILE A 210 -15.90 6.92 17.57
C ILE A 210 -16.73 5.92 16.74
N PRO A 211 -17.97 5.52 17.17
CA PRO A 211 -18.76 6.10 18.28
C PRO A 211 -18.52 5.50 19.67
N HIS A 212 -17.58 4.57 19.80
CA HIS A 212 -17.37 3.83 21.07
C HIS A 212 -16.35 4.47 21.99
N ARG A 213 -15.84 5.67 21.69
CA ARG A 213 -14.84 6.36 22.51
C ARG A 213 -15.26 6.43 24.00
N GLY A 214 -14.29 6.14 24.89
CA GLY A 214 -14.51 6.08 26.34
C GLY A 214 -14.95 4.69 26.85
N LYS A 215 -15.16 3.72 25.94
CA LYS A 215 -15.36 2.29 26.26
C LYS A 215 -14.06 1.53 25.97
N ARG A 216 -13.98 0.27 26.42
CA ARG A 216 -12.89 -0.64 26.04
C ARG A 216 -12.89 -0.85 24.52
N ASN A 217 -11.71 -0.76 23.90
CA ASN A 217 -11.51 -1.11 22.50
C ASN A 217 -11.38 -2.62 22.33
N GLU A 218 -11.62 -3.12 21.12
CA GLU A 218 -11.46 -4.53 20.75
C GLU A 218 -11.13 -4.66 19.27
N PRO A 219 -10.50 -5.78 18.82
CA PRO A 219 -10.09 -5.97 17.42
C PRO A 219 -11.22 -5.83 16.39
N ALA A 220 -12.47 -6.12 16.75
CA ALA A 220 -13.63 -5.93 15.88
C ALA A 220 -13.79 -4.48 15.39
N TYR A 221 -13.26 -3.50 16.13
CA TYR A 221 -13.37 -2.08 15.79
C TYR A 221 -12.34 -1.61 14.75
N VAL A 222 -11.43 -2.45 14.29
CA VAL A 222 -10.55 -2.14 13.15
C VAL A 222 -11.35 -1.75 11.90
N LYS A 223 -12.55 -2.31 11.74
CA LYS A 223 -13.47 -1.95 10.67
C LYS A 223 -13.88 -0.47 10.71
N LEU A 224 -14.11 0.11 11.88
CA LEU A 224 -14.47 1.53 12.03
C LEU A 224 -13.30 2.45 11.62
N ILE A 225 -12.08 1.99 11.84
CA ILE A 225 -10.88 2.69 11.40
C ILE A 225 -10.77 2.66 9.88
N ALA A 226 -11.00 1.49 9.27
CA ALA A 226 -11.06 1.35 7.82
C ALA A 226 -12.16 2.23 7.20
N GLU A 227 -13.37 2.26 7.78
CA GLU A 227 -14.47 3.14 7.34
C GLU A 227 -14.07 4.62 7.39
N LYS A 228 -13.32 5.05 8.41
CA LYS A 228 -12.80 6.41 8.48
C LYS A 228 -11.79 6.72 7.38
N ILE A 229 -10.90 5.79 7.06
CA ILE A 229 -9.96 5.94 5.95
C ILE A 229 -10.68 6.01 4.60
N VAL A 230 -11.75 5.23 4.43
CA VAL A 230 -12.64 5.28 3.24
C VAL A 230 -13.22 6.68 3.03
N GLU A 231 -13.74 7.31 4.09
CA GLU A 231 -14.25 8.68 4.03
C GLU A 231 -13.18 9.68 3.58
N ILE A 232 -11.96 9.55 4.10
CA ILE A 232 -10.84 10.47 3.81
C ILE A 232 -10.35 10.29 2.36
N ARG A 233 -10.26 9.04 1.87
CA ARG A 233 -9.61 8.71 0.60
C ARG A 233 -10.57 8.47 -0.56
N HIS A 234 -11.88 8.47 -0.30
CA HIS A 234 -12.92 8.17 -1.30
C HIS A 234 -12.77 6.81 -1.99
N LEU A 235 -12.26 5.82 -1.25
CA LEU A 235 -12.14 4.42 -1.65
C LEU A 235 -13.34 3.60 -1.13
N THR A 236 -13.32 2.29 -1.32
CA THR A 236 -14.30 1.38 -0.69
C THR A 236 -13.68 0.68 0.54
N VAL A 237 -14.52 0.15 1.42
CA VAL A 237 -14.06 -0.66 2.56
C VAL A 237 -13.29 -1.89 2.08
N GLN A 238 -13.71 -2.48 0.96
CA GLN A 238 -13.04 -3.61 0.32
C GLN A 238 -11.65 -3.24 -0.19
N ASP A 239 -11.48 -2.03 -0.75
CA ASP A 239 -10.18 -1.55 -1.20
C ASP A 239 -9.20 -1.42 -0.02
N ILE A 240 -9.64 -0.79 1.07
CA ILE A 240 -8.81 -0.63 2.26
C ILE A 240 -8.49 -1.99 2.89
N ALA A 241 -9.48 -2.85 3.06
CA ALA A 241 -9.28 -4.19 3.62
C ALA A 241 -8.27 -5.00 2.80
N ARG A 242 -8.38 -4.99 1.47
CA ARG A 242 -7.51 -5.73 0.56
C ARG A 242 -6.07 -5.22 0.61
N VAL A 243 -5.85 -3.89 0.47
CA VAL A 243 -4.50 -3.33 0.42
C VAL A 243 -3.80 -3.49 1.76
N THR A 244 -4.49 -3.24 2.87
CA THR A 244 -3.88 -3.35 4.20
C THR A 244 -3.60 -4.79 4.62
N SER A 245 -4.46 -5.75 4.22
CA SER A 245 -4.18 -7.18 4.43
C SER A 245 -2.99 -7.66 3.58
N TYR A 246 -2.86 -7.20 2.35
CA TYR A 246 -1.68 -7.49 1.55
C TYR A 246 -0.41 -6.84 2.13
N ASN A 247 -0.52 -5.63 2.65
CA ASN A 247 0.61 -4.99 3.34
C ASN A 247 1.03 -5.77 4.60
N ALA A 248 0.07 -6.29 5.38
CA ALA A 248 0.36 -7.18 6.51
C ALA A 248 1.07 -8.48 6.06
N PHE A 249 0.68 -9.05 4.91
CA PHE A 249 1.41 -10.16 4.31
C PHE A 249 2.84 -9.75 3.90
N ARG A 250 3.04 -8.59 3.29
CA ARG A 250 4.38 -8.11 2.88
C ARG A 250 5.35 -7.88 4.03
N ILE A 251 4.86 -7.42 5.16
CA ILE A 251 5.72 -7.13 6.32
C ILE A 251 5.84 -8.35 7.26
N PHE A 252 4.75 -9.02 7.58
CA PHE A 252 4.72 -10.06 8.62
C PHE A 252 4.64 -11.49 8.08
N GLY A 253 4.43 -11.67 6.77
CA GLY A 253 4.26 -13.01 6.17
C GLY A 253 2.93 -13.69 6.54
N ILE A 254 1.97 -13.00 7.18
CA ILE A 254 0.67 -13.56 7.58
C ILE A 254 -0.36 -13.46 6.45
N GLY A 255 -1.14 -14.52 6.24
CA GLY A 255 -2.06 -14.61 5.11
C GLY A 255 -1.42 -15.23 3.87
N SER A 256 -1.82 -14.79 2.69
CA SER A 256 -1.30 -15.34 1.43
C SER A 256 -1.16 -14.26 0.36
N LYS A 257 -0.24 -14.49 -0.57
CA LYS A 257 -0.15 -13.66 -1.78
C LYS A 257 -1.43 -13.86 -2.60
N PRO A 258 -2.07 -12.77 -3.08
CA PRO A 258 -3.29 -12.89 -3.89
C PRO A 258 -3.01 -13.60 -5.22
N ASN A 259 -4.01 -14.33 -5.73
CA ASN A 259 -3.98 -14.91 -7.06
C ASN A 259 -3.90 -13.81 -8.14
N THR A 260 -3.43 -14.16 -9.33
CA THR A 260 -3.40 -13.25 -10.48
C THR A 260 -4.81 -12.74 -10.80
N SER A 261 -4.94 -11.44 -10.94
CA SER A 261 -6.19 -10.76 -11.29
C SER A 261 -6.15 -10.30 -12.75
N PHE A 262 -7.13 -10.69 -13.52
CA PHE A 262 -7.30 -10.23 -14.91
C PHE A 262 -8.10 -8.94 -14.96
N THR A 263 -9.07 -8.80 -14.06
CA THR A 263 -9.77 -7.55 -13.79
C THR A 263 -9.59 -7.19 -12.32
N TYR A 264 -9.60 -5.87 -12.02
CA TYR A 264 -9.47 -5.41 -10.64
C TYR A 264 -10.20 -4.09 -10.45
N GLN A 265 -10.85 -3.94 -9.30
CA GLN A 265 -11.64 -2.75 -8.99
C GLN A 265 -10.91 -1.88 -7.98
N ILE A 266 -10.82 -0.57 -8.26
CA ILE A 266 -10.38 0.45 -7.32
C ILE A 266 -11.43 1.54 -7.28
N GLY A 267 -12.01 1.78 -6.13
CA GLY A 267 -13.16 2.66 -5.97
C GLY A 267 -14.35 2.16 -6.83
N LYS A 268 -14.82 3.00 -7.73
CA LYS A 268 -15.92 2.69 -8.65
C LYS A 268 -15.47 2.40 -10.08
N ASN A 269 -14.20 2.28 -10.34
CA ASN A 269 -13.64 1.97 -11.67
C ASN A 269 -13.19 0.52 -11.72
N LEU A 270 -13.44 -0.14 -12.86
CA LEU A 270 -12.89 -1.47 -13.14
C LEU A 270 -11.71 -1.36 -14.09
N TYR A 271 -10.61 -1.96 -13.74
CA TYR A 271 -9.37 -1.99 -14.51
C TYR A 271 -9.18 -3.35 -15.16
N ILE A 272 -8.73 -3.35 -16.40
CA ILE A 272 -8.48 -4.55 -17.20
C ILE A 272 -6.97 -4.74 -17.33
N ASN A 273 -6.43 -5.78 -16.68
CA ASN A 273 -5.03 -6.18 -16.77
C ASN A 273 -4.84 -7.00 -18.05
N VAL A 274 -4.64 -6.31 -19.18
CA VAL A 274 -4.64 -6.93 -20.52
C VAL A 274 -3.39 -7.78 -20.75
N THR A 275 -2.22 -7.31 -20.30
CA THR A 275 -0.92 -7.95 -20.55
C THR A 275 0.15 -7.38 -19.62
N ASN A 276 1.19 -8.16 -19.34
CA ASN A 276 2.43 -7.66 -18.73
C ASN A 276 3.53 -7.39 -19.79
N ARG A 277 3.27 -7.59 -21.06
CA ARG A 277 4.20 -7.23 -22.15
C ARG A 277 4.16 -5.72 -22.38
N CYS A 278 5.32 -5.10 -22.56
CA CYS A 278 5.46 -3.67 -22.75
C CYS A 278 6.62 -3.35 -23.70
N SER A 279 6.49 -2.27 -24.46
CA SER A 279 7.55 -1.73 -25.33
C SER A 279 8.58 -0.90 -24.55
N ALA A 280 8.34 -0.59 -23.28
CA ALA A 280 9.23 0.16 -22.40
C ALA A 280 9.65 -0.68 -21.19
N ASP A 281 10.75 -0.29 -20.54
CA ASP A 281 11.28 -0.90 -19.33
C ASP A 281 11.60 0.17 -18.27
N CYS A 282 10.58 0.96 -17.91
CA CYS A 282 10.70 2.15 -17.08
C CYS A 282 11.41 1.86 -15.75
N VAL A 283 12.29 2.77 -15.32
CA VAL A 283 13.09 2.62 -14.09
C VAL A 283 12.25 2.48 -12.82
N PHE A 284 11.04 3.01 -12.84
CA PHE A 284 10.08 3.01 -11.72
C PHE A 284 8.98 1.94 -11.84
N CYS A 285 9.07 1.01 -12.82
CA CYS A 285 8.02 0.00 -13.06
C CYS A 285 8.29 -1.29 -12.30
N ASP A 286 7.37 -1.69 -11.42
CA ASP A 286 7.45 -2.93 -10.64
C ASP A 286 7.02 -4.19 -11.42
N ARG A 287 6.85 -4.11 -12.76
CA ARG A 287 6.46 -5.25 -13.59
C ARG A 287 7.31 -6.51 -13.37
N LYS A 288 8.62 -6.32 -13.13
CA LYS A 288 9.59 -7.40 -12.89
C LYS A 288 9.62 -7.87 -11.44
N GLY A 289 9.17 -7.05 -10.53
CA GLY A 289 9.03 -7.32 -9.10
C GLY A 289 7.75 -8.09 -8.77
N ASP A 290 7.04 -7.63 -7.76
CA ASP A 290 5.80 -8.26 -7.30
C ASP A 290 4.61 -8.02 -8.22
N ALA A 291 4.61 -6.94 -8.98
CA ALA A 291 3.54 -6.52 -9.88
C ALA A 291 2.16 -6.46 -9.18
N VAL A 292 2.12 -5.84 -8.00
CA VAL A 292 0.90 -5.70 -7.22
C VAL A 292 0.46 -4.24 -7.18
N VAL A 293 -0.84 -3.99 -7.35
CA VAL A 293 -1.49 -2.69 -7.24
C VAL A 293 -2.68 -2.80 -6.30
N SER A 294 -2.70 -1.98 -5.26
CA SER A 294 -3.80 -1.94 -4.28
C SER A 294 -4.20 -3.34 -3.77
N GLY A 295 -3.21 -4.22 -3.55
CA GLY A 295 -3.40 -5.59 -3.09
C GLY A 295 -3.87 -6.58 -4.16
N TYR A 296 -3.97 -6.20 -5.42
CA TYR A 296 -4.20 -7.12 -6.53
C TYR A 296 -2.88 -7.56 -7.16
N ASN A 297 -2.68 -8.85 -7.32
CA ASN A 297 -1.56 -9.39 -8.07
C ASN A 297 -1.88 -9.33 -9.57
N LEU A 298 -1.13 -8.53 -10.31
CA LEU A 298 -1.31 -8.36 -11.76
C LEU A 298 -0.26 -9.14 -12.57
N LYS A 299 0.59 -9.91 -11.90
CA LYS A 299 1.67 -10.67 -12.58
C LYS A 299 1.10 -11.81 -13.39
N MET A 300 1.35 -11.81 -14.70
CA MET A 300 1.00 -12.92 -15.60
C MET A 300 2.02 -13.07 -16.71
N THR A 301 2.17 -14.28 -17.20
CA THR A 301 2.95 -14.60 -18.39
C THR A 301 2.09 -14.43 -19.65
N LYS A 302 2.73 -14.48 -20.83
CA LYS A 302 2.02 -14.41 -22.11
C LYS A 302 1.00 -15.56 -22.27
N GLU A 303 1.34 -16.73 -21.77
CA GLU A 303 0.50 -17.95 -21.85
C GLU A 303 -0.72 -17.88 -20.92
N GLN A 304 -0.67 -17.02 -19.91
CA GLN A 304 -1.77 -16.79 -18.97
C GLN A 304 -2.71 -15.66 -19.43
N GLU A 305 -2.36 -14.92 -20.48
CA GLU A 305 -3.20 -13.83 -20.98
C GLU A 305 -4.54 -14.38 -21.49
N PRO A 306 -5.69 -14.02 -20.87
CA PRO A 306 -6.99 -14.54 -21.30
C PRO A 306 -7.43 -13.98 -22.65
N GLU A 307 -8.30 -14.71 -23.36
CA GLU A 307 -9.02 -14.19 -24.51
C GLU A 307 -10.01 -13.09 -24.09
N ALA A 308 -10.41 -12.23 -25.05
CA ALA A 308 -11.28 -11.08 -24.79
C ALA A 308 -12.59 -11.47 -24.11
N GLU A 309 -13.14 -12.64 -24.41
CA GLU A 309 -14.40 -13.18 -23.91
C GLU A 309 -14.36 -13.41 -22.39
N ILE A 310 -13.20 -13.75 -21.83
CA ILE A 310 -13.04 -13.92 -20.36
C ILE A 310 -13.17 -12.57 -19.67
N TYR A 311 -12.51 -11.53 -20.20
CA TYR A 311 -12.65 -10.18 -19.65
C TYR A 311 -14.09 -9.66 -19.76
N ILE A 312 -14.76 -9.89 -20.90
CA ILE A 312 -16.15 -9.51 -21.11
C ILE A 312 -17.08 -10.18 -20.09
N LYS A 313 -16.84 -11.46 -19.80
CA LYS A 313 -17.59 -12.20 -18.79
C LYS A 313 -17.36 -11.63 -17.37
N GLU A 314 -16.12 -11.27 -17.03
CA GLU A 314 -15.81 -10.69 -15.72
C GLU A 314 -16.34 -9.26 -15.56
N ILE A 315 -16.37 -8.44 -16.62
CA ILE A 315 -16.97 -7.12 -16.62
C ILE A 315 -18.46 -7.20 -16.28
N GLY A 316 -19.20 -8.17 -16.84
CA GLY A 316 -20.65 -8.27 -16.69
C GLY A 316 -21.36 -7.01 -17.23
N ASP A 317 -22.18 -6.35 -16.40
CA ASP A 317 -22.81 -5.08 -16.80
C ASP A 317 -21.86 -3.89 -16.54
N PRO A 318 -21.32 -3.26 -17.61
CA PRO A 318 -20.37 -2.16 -17.47
C PRO A 318 -20.96 -0.89 -16.84
N LYS A 319 -22.30 -0.76 -16.74
CA LYS A 319 -22.97 0.36 -16.04
C LYS A 319 -22.75 0.34 -14.53
N ASN A 320 -22.33 -0.79 -13.97
CA ASN A 320 -22.01 -0.90 -12.55
C ASN A 320 -20.74 -0.10 -12.18
N PHE A 321 -19.97 0.36 -13.17
CA PHE A 321 -18.71 1.07 -12.97
C PHE A 321 -18.80 2.49 -13.55
N ASN A 322 -18.04 3.42 -12.95
CA ASN A 322 -17.91 4.76 -13.53
C ASN A 322 -17.21 4.72 -14.90
N GLU A 323 -16.18 3.89 -15.03
CA GLU A 323 -15.46 3.63 -16.27
C GLU A 323 -14.77 2.26 -16.23
N ILE A 324 -14.54 1.67 -17.40
CA ILE A 324 -13.69 0.50 -17.62
C ILE A 324 -12.35 1.01 -18.14
N VAL A 325 -11.27 0.68 -17.46
CA VAL A 325 -9.92 1.20 -17.75
C VAL A 325 -9.03 0.08 -18.26
N PHE A 326 -8.55 0.20 -19.48
CA PHE A 326 -7.50 -0.69 -20.00
C PHE A 326 -6.16 -0.23 -19.46
N CYS A 327 -5.59 -1.01 -18.54
CA CYS A 327 -4.39 -0.67 -17.79
C CYS A 327 -3.70 -1.95 -17.29
N GLY A 328 -2.59 -1.81 -16.62
CA GLY A 328 -1.81 -2.87 -16.00
C GLY A 328 -0.33 -2.51 -15.97
N PHE A 329 0.52 -3.46 -15.63
CA PHE A 329 1.98 -3.26 -15.69
C PHE A 329 2.55 -3.38 -17.12
N GLY A 330 1.75 -3.81 -18.08
CA GLY A 330 2.11 -3.86 -19.49
C GLY A 330 1.54 -2.68 -20.27
N GLU A 331 1.71 -2.76 -21.59
CA GLU A 331 1.12 -1.80 -22.53
C GLU A 331 -0.11 -2.43 -23.21
N PRO A 332 -1.33 -1.95 -22.93
CA PRO A 332 -2.56 -2.56 -23.46
C PRO A 332 -2.60 -2.64 -24.99
N THR A 333 -1.97 -1.69 -25.69
CA THR A 333 -1.96 -1.66 -27.16
C THR A 333 -1.11 -2.77 -27.81
N VAL A 334 -0.36 -3.55 -27.02
CA VAL A 334 0.28 -4.81 -27.45
C VAL A 334 -0.78 -5.86 -27.87
N ARG A 335 -1.97 -5.77 -27.23
CA ARG A 335 -3.13 -6.62 -27.53
C ARG A 335 -4.30 -5.78 -28.05
N TRP A 336 -4.01 -4.92 -29.01
CA TRP A 336 -4.96 -3.92 -29.49
C TRP A 336 -6.27 -4.50 -30.01
N ASP A 337 -6.23 -5.65 -30.67
CA ASP A 337 -7.44 -6.31 -31.18
C ASP A 337 -8.35 -6.81 -30.06
N ASP A 338 -7.80 -7.32 -28.95
CA ASP A 338 -8.59 -7.69 -27.78
C ASP A 338 -9.14 -6.46 -27.06
N VAL A 339 -8.35 -5.41 -26.91
CA VAL A 339 -8.80 -4.13 -26.33
C VAL A 339 -10.01 -3.58 -27.13
N LYS A 340 -9.97 -3.64 -28.47
CA LYS A 340 -11.11 -3.21 -29.32
C LYS A 340 -12.36 -4.03 -29.05
N LYS A 341 -12.25 -5.36 -29.04
CA LYS A 341 -13.41 -6.25 -28.77
C LYS A 341 -14.04 -5.95 -27.40
N ILE A 342 -13.22 -5.81 -26.36
CA ILE A 342 -13.72 -5.52 -25.02
C ILE A 342 -14.35 -4.12 -24.99
N ALA A 343 -13.69 -3.12 -25.59
CA ALA A 343 -14.21 -1.75 -25.64
C ALA A 343 -15.54 -1.65 -26.39
N GLU A 344 -15.67 -2.37 -27.52
CA GLU A 344 -16.93 -2.45 -28.27
C GLU A 344 -18.06 -3.03 -27.42
N TYR A 345 -17.81 -4.12 -26.69
CA TYR A 345 -18.79 -4.66 -25.75
C TYR A 345 -19.22 -3.63 -24.69
N VAL A 346 -18.24 -2.95 -24.08
CA VAL A 346 -18.49 -1.94 -23.06
C VAL A 346 -19.35 -0.80 -23.62
N LYS A 347 -19.02 -0.30 -24.81
CA LYS A 347 -19.78 0.80 -25.47
C LYS A 347 -21.19 0.38 -25.88
N GLN A 348 -21.36 -0.81 -26.43
CA GLN A 348 -22.68 -1.35 -26.82
C GLN A 348 -23.61 -1.52 -25.61
N ASN A 349 -23.05 -1.77 -24.42
CA ASN A 349 -23.78 -1.91 -23.18
C ASN A 349 -23.83 -0.62 -22.32
N GLY A 350 -23.46 0.54 -22.90
CA GLY A 350 -23.65 1.86 -22.30
C GLY A 350 -22.61 2.23 -21.24
N GLY A 351 -21.47 1.52 -21.18
CA GLY A 351 -20.35 1.84 -20.32
C GLY A 351 -19.43 2.93 -20.90
N LYS A 352 -18.51 3.41 -20.06
CA LYS A 352 -17.44 4.34 -20.44
C LYS A 352 -16.10 3.62 -20.43
N THR A 353 -15.19 4.05 -21.30
CA THR A 353 -13.90 3.42 -21.49
C THR A 353 -12.77 4.42 -21.39
N ARG A 354 -11.65 4.01 -20.77
CA ARG A 354 -10.39 4.75 -20.80
C ARG A 354 -9.23 3.81 -21.14
N LEU A 355 -8.29 4.31 -21.93
CA LEU A 355 -7.03 3.65 -22.24
C LEU A 355 -5.90 4.36 -21.50
N ASP A 356 -5.24 3.66 -20.56
CA ASP A 356 -4.00 4.10 -19.94
C ASP A 356 -2.84 3.45 -20.69
N THR A 357 -1.97 4.26 -21.34
CA THR A 357 -0.95 3.81 -22.29
C THR A 357 0.35 4.58 -22.12
N ASN A 358 1.45 3.98 -22.57
CA ASN A 358 2.73 4.68 -22.74
C ASN A 358 2.79 5.51 -24.04
N GLY A 359 1.75 5.44 -24.88
CA GLY A 359 1.68 6.20 -26.13
C GLY A 359 2.40 5.56 -27.32
N HIS A 360 2.95 4.34 -27.17
CA HIS A 360 3.66 3.65 -28.26
C HIS A 360 2.72 2.83 -29.17
N GLY A 361 1.41 2.98 -29.05
CA GLY A 361 0.43 2.11 -29.69
C GLY A 361 0.57 2.03 -31.22
N SER A 362 0.76 3.17 -31.90
CA SER A 362 0.96 3.20 -33.35
C SER A 362 2.28 2.55 -33.78
N PHE A 363 3.35 2.78 -33.03
CA PHE A 363 4.65 2.14 -33.26
C PHE A 363 4.58 0.61 -33.08
N ILE A 364 3.96 0.12 -32.00
CA ILE A 364 3.79 -1.31 -31.72
C ILE A 364 3.02 -2.01 -32.85
N ASN A 365 1.92 -1.39 -33.31
CA ASN A 365 1.04 -1.93 -34.31
C ASN A 365 1.50 -1.63 -35.76
N LYS A 366 2.62 -0.92 -35.95
CA LYS A 366 3.20 -0.52 -37.24
C LYS A 366 2.21 0.21 -38.15
N ARG A 367 1.27 0.92 -37.57
CA ARG A 367 0.26 1.75 -38.26
C ARG A 367 -0.35 2.75 -37.27
N ASP A 368 -0.92 3.83 -37.75
CA ASP A 368 -1.70 4.72 -36.90
C ASP A 368 -2.97 4.01 -36.42
N ILE A 369 -3.06 3.78 -35.11
CA ILE A 369 -4.24 3.17 -34.46
C ILE A 369 -5.19 4.23 -33.90
N THR A 370 -4.82 5.51 -33.91
CA THR A 370 -5.63 6.54 -33.27
C THR A 370 -7.02 6.73 -33.89
N PRO A 371 -7.24 6.55 -35.23
CA PRO A 371 -8.60 6.55 -35.78
C PRO A 371 -9.48 5.42 -35.25
N GLU A 372 -8.87 4.27 -34.83
CA GLU A 372 -9.61 3.13 -34.30
C GLU A 372 -10.12 3.37 -32.85
N LEU A 373 -9.66 4.45 -32.19
CA LEU A 373 -10.18 4.87 -30.88
C LEU A 373 -11.65 5.36 -30.98
N ALA A 374 -12.02 5.92 -32.12
CA ALA A 374 -13.34 6.51 -32.32
C ALA A 374 -14.48 5.52 -32.03
N GLY A 375 -15.41 5.93 -31.16
CA GLY A 375 -16.57 5.10 -30.76
C GLY A 375 -16.24 3.95 -29.81
N ARG A 376 -14.97 3.71 -29.45
CA ARG A 376 -14.49 2.64 -28.56
C ARG A 376 -13.90 3.18 -27.27
N ILE A 377 -13.09 4.23 -27.35
CA ILE A 377 -12.39 4.81 -26.21
C ILE A 377 -12.89 6.24 -25.98
N ASP A 378 -13.36 6.53 -24.77
CA ASP A 378 -13.85 7.86 -24.41
C ASP A 378 -12.71 8.79 -23.96
N ALA A 379 -11.71 8.24 -23.26
CA ALA A 379 -10.57 8.98 -22.76
C ALA A 379 -9.26 8.20 -22.93
N VAL A 380 -8.17 8.93 -23.20
CA VAL A 380 -6.81 8.35 -23.23
C VAL A 380 -5.96 9.04 -22.16
N SER A 381 -5.27 8.27 -21.34
CA SER A 381 -4.29 8.72 -20.34
C SER A 381 -2.91 8.22 -20.76
N ILE A 382 -2.00 9.13 -21.12
CA ILE A 382 -0.70 8.84 -21.70
C ILE A 382 0.41 9.15 -20.70
N SER A 383 1.32 8.20 -20.48
CA SER A 383 2.49 8.36 -19.60
C SER A 383 3.64 9.02 -20.37
N LEU A 384 3.83 10.34 -20.21
CA LEU A 384 4.95 11.08 -20.82
C LEU A 384 6.21 11.05 -19.94
N ASN A 385 6.07 11.35 -18.66
CA ASN A 385 7.08 11.22 -17.59
C ASN A 385 8.35 12.10 -17.73
N ALA A 386 8.57 12.80 -18.84
CA ALA A 386 9.77 13.62 -19.06
C ALA A 386 9.49 14.83 -19.92
N PRO A 387 10.27 15.93 -19.79
CA PRO A 387 10.10 17.14 -20.58
C PRO A 387 10.78 17.11 -21.95
N ASP A 388 11.67 16.14 -22.21
CA ASP A 388 12.47 16.04 -23.43
C ASP A 388 12.84 14.59 -23.74
N SER A 389 13.38 14.36 -24.96
CA SER A 389 13.69 13.04 -25.50
C SER A 389 14.79 12.30 -24.72
N ASP A 390 15.79 13.03 -24.24
CA ASP A 390 16.93 12.40 -23.58
C ASP A 390 16.52 11.87 -22.22
N ARG A 391 15.84 12.70 -21.43
CA ARG A 391 15.31 12.29 -20.14
C ARG A 391 14.21 11.23 -20.27
N TYR A 392 13.39 11.30 -21.31
CA TYR A 392 12.41 10.27 -21.62
C TYR A 392 13.07 8.92 -21.90
N SER A 393 14.10 8.92 -22.74
CA SER A 393 14.87 7.71 -23.08
C SER A 393 15.48 7.04 -21.85
N GLU A 394 16.07 7.84 -20.95
CA GLU A 394 16.65 7.34 -19.69
C GLU A 394 15.61 6.69 -18.78
N LEU A 395 14.48 7.39 -18.54
CA LEU A 395 13.44 6.94 -17.62
C LEU A 395 12.67 5.73 -18.13
N MET A 396 12.33 5.74 -19.42
CA MET A 396 11.50 4.70 -20.05
C MET A 396 12.34 3.56 -20.61
N ARG A 397 13.68 3.72 -20.70
CA ARG A 397 14.65 2.78 -21.30
C ARG A 397 14.26 2.39 -22.71
N VAL A 398 14.04 3.40 -23.55
CA VAL A 398 13.66 3.27 -24.97
C VAL A 398 14.51 4.18 -25.85
N ASP A 399 14.44 3.99 -27.17
CA ASP A 399 15.06 4.88 -28.15
C ASP A 399 14.51 6.32 -28.00
N PRO A 400 15.34 7.39 -27.99
CA PRO A 400 14.91 8.78 -27.88
C PRO A 400 13.82 9.20 -28.85
N LYS A 401 13.78 8.61 -30.06
CA LYS A 401 12.73 8.89 -31.06
C LYS A 401 11.32 8.60 -30.54
N MET A 402 11.17 7.68 -29.56
CA MET A 402 9.88 7.32 -28.99
C MET A 402 9.19 8.48 -28.29
N PHE A 403 9.94 9.48 -27.85
CA PHE A 403 9.37 10.71 -27.28
C PHE A 403 8.45 11.44 -28.30
N ASN A 404 8.90 11.57 -29.54
CA ASN A 404 8.08 12.18 -30.59
C ASN A 404 6.88 11.29 -30.96
N GLU A 405 7.03 9.97 -30.98
CA GLU A 405 5.91 9.04 -31.19
C GLU A 405 4.78 9.24 -30.17
N VAL A 406 5.14 9.41 -28.89
CA VAL A 406 4.17 9.67 -27.82
C VAL A 406 3.44 11.01 -28.01
N ILE A 407 4.17 12.07 -28.38
CA ILE A 407 3.59 13.38 -28.66
C ILE A 407 2.63 13.32 -29.84
N GLU A 408 3.02 12.68 -30.92
CA GLU A 408 2.18 12.54 -32.13
C GLU A 408 0.96 11.65 -31.84
N PHE A 409 1.11 10.56 -31.07
CA PHE A 409 -0.01 9.75 -30.62
C PHE A 409 -1.01 10.58 -29.79
N ALA A 410 -0.53 11.43 -28.86
CA ALA A 410 -1.36 12.30 -28.07
C ALA A 410 -2.12 13.33 -28.95
N LYS A 411 -1.43 14.02 -29.85
CA LYS A 411 -2.03 15.01 -30.77
C LYS A 411 -3.07 14.37 -31.69
N SER A 412 -2.78 13.19 -32.23
CA SER A 412 -3.69 12.46 -33.11
C SER A 412 -4.92 11.95 -32.35
N SER A 413 -4.76 11.42 -31.14
CA SER A 413 -5.85 10.92 -30.29
C SER A 413 -6.91 11.98 -30.00
N LYS A 414 -6.53 13.26 -29.87
CA LYS A 414 -7.46 14.38 -29.63
C LYS A 414 -8.56 14.51 -30.70
N LYS A 415 -8.35 13.96 -31.90
CA LYS A 415 -9.33 13.99 -32.98
C LYS A 415 -10.47 12.95 -32.79
N TYR A 416 -10.23 11.94 -31.98
CA TYR A 416 -11.05 10.73 -31.95
C TYR A 416 -11.65 10.41 -30.56
N VAL A 417 -11.13 11.03 -29.49
CA VAL A 417 -11.62 10.83 -28.12
C VAL A 417 -12.00 12.16 -27.48
N SER A 418 -12.92 12.10 -26.51
CA SER A 418 -13.39 13.30 -25.83
C SER A 418 -12.37 13.92 -24.87
N LYS A 419 -11.38 13.13 -24.41
CA LYS A 419 -10.42 13.56 -23.39
C LYS A 419 -9.06 12.90 -23.59
N VAL A 420 -8.01 13.72 -23.62
CA VAL A 420 -6.61 13.28 -23.58
C VAL A 420 -5.94 13.87 -22.36
N ILE A 421 -5.38 13.00 -21.51
CA ILE A 421 -4.62 13.35 -20.31
C ILE A 421 -3.19 12.89 -20.56
N MET A 422 -2.20 13.71 -20.26
CA MET A 422 -0.80 13.28 -20.20
C MET A 422 -0.29 13.41 -18.78
N SER A 423 0.44 12.40 -18.31
CA SER A 423 0.89 12.34 -16.93
C SER A 423 2.39 12.18 -16.80
N ALA A 424 2.93 12.69 -15.69
CA ALA A 424 4.29 12.42 -15.27
C ALA A 424 4.32 11.96 -13.81
N VAL A 425 5.24 11.05 -13.50
CA VAL A 425 5.53 10.61 -12.15
C VAL A 425 6.45 11.63 -11.48
N ASN A 426 6.14 12.03 -10.26
CA ASN A 426 6.96 12.95 -9.48
C ASN A 426 8.17 12.19 -8.94
N LEU A 427 9.27 12.21 -9.69
CA LEU A 427 10.55 11.60 -9.35
C LEU A 427 11.61 12.67 -9.22
N ASP A 428 12.62 12.42 -8.40
CA ASP A 428 13.78 13.29 -8.27
C ASP A 428 14.43 13.57 -9.64
N GLY A 429 14.69 14.84 -9.91
CA GLY A 429 15.29 15.29 -11.16
C GLY A 429 14.34 15.38 -12.35
N ILE A 430 13.01 15.30 -12.14
CA ILE A 430 12.00 15.62 -13.16
C ILE A 430 11.45 17.02 -12.92
N ASP A 431 11.59 17.89 -13.92
CA ASP A 431 10.96 19.19 -13.94
C ASP A 431 9.49 19.06 -14.37
N LEU A 432 8.60 18.89 -13.38
CA LEU A 432 7.16 18.74 -13.61
C LEU A 432 6.53 19.97 -14.24
N GLU A 433 7.03 21.18 -13.96
CA GLU A 433 6.51 22.41 -14.58
C GLU A 433 6.82 22.45 -16.07
N ARG A 434 8.03 22.07 -16.47
CA ARG A 434 8.39 21.95 -17.88
C ARG A 434 7.59 20.88 -18.61
N VAL A 435 7.32 19.73 -17.96
CA VAL A 435 6.43 18.70 -18.53
C VAL A 435 5.01 19.26 -18.67
N ARG A 436 4.51 19.99 -17.68
CA ARG A 436 3.20 20.62 -17.72
C ARG A 436 3.09 21.61 -18.87
N ASP A 437 4.10 22.48 -19.03
CA ASP A 437 4.12 23.48 -20.09
C ASP A 437 4.08 22.83 -21.49
N LEU A 438 4.87 21.78 -21.70
CA LEU A 438 4.84 20.98 -22.94
C LEU A 438 3.44 20.39 -23.19
N VAL A 439 2.85 19.77 -22.16
CA VAL A 439 1.53 19.12 -22.30
C VAL A 439 0.41 20.11 -22.55
N VAL A 440 0.36 21.19 -21.78
CA VAL A 440 -0.75 22.16 -21.82
C VAL A 440 -0.60 23.13 -22.99
N ASN A 441 0.59 23.69 -23.16
CA ASN A 441 0.79 24.83 -24.10
C ASN A 441 1.18 24.37 -25.52
N GLU A 442 1.92 23.24 -25.65
CA GLU A 442 2.38 22.79 -26.99
C GLU A 442 1.51 21.64 -27.54
N ILE A 443 1.09 20.69 -26.69
CA ILE A 443 0.25 19.56 -27.11
C ILE A 443 -1.23 19.90 -26.98
N GLY A 444 -1.60 20.74 -26.00
CA GLY A 444 -2.97 21.13 -25.71
C GLY A 444 -3.79 19.97 -25.12
N ALA A 445 -3.21 19.20 -24.20
CA ALA A 445 -3.84 18.13 -23.44
C ALA A 445 -3.94 18.50 -21.94
N GLU A 446 -4.71 17.74 -21.16
CA GLU A 446 -4.73 17.91 -19.72
C GLU A 446 -3.45 17.30 -19.10
N PHE A 447 -2.86 17.98 -18.11
CA PHE A 447 -1.70 17.48 -17.37
C PHE A 447 -2.11 16.90 -16.01
N ARG A 448 -1.48 15.77 -15.63
CA ARG A 448 -1.62 15.14 -14.32
C ARG A 448 -0.25 14.76 -13.76
N ALA A 449 0.15 15.38 -12.64
CA ALA A 449 1.26 14.85 -11.84
C ALA A 449 0.78 13.61 -11.06
N ARG A 450 1.63 12.58 -10.98
CA ARG A 450 1.41 11.37 -10.18
C ARG A 450 2.51 11.28 -9.13
N GLU A 451 2.14 11.17 -7.87
CA GLU A 451 3.13 10.91 -6.83
C GLU A 451 3.76 9.53 -7.03
N TYR A 452 5.06 9.45 -6.73
CA TYR A 452 5.81 8.21 -6.67
C TYR A 452 6.22 7.97 -5.20
N PHE A 453 5.89 6.81 -4.68
CA PHE A 453 6.16 6.42 -3.30
C PHE A 453 6.98 5.13 -3.24
#